data_0114b2a230f109debaaa2a387a7cc4c3
#
_entry.id   0114b2a230f109debaaa2a387a7cc4c3
#
_cell.length_a   1.000
_cell.length_b   1.000
_cell.length_c   1.000
_cell.angle_alpha   90.00
_cell.angle_beta   90.00
_cell.angle_gamma   90.00
#
_symmetry.space_group_name_H-M   'P 1'
#
loop_
_entity.id
_entity.type
_entity.pdbx_description
1 polymer ?
#
loop_
_entity_poly.entity_id
_entity_poly.type
_entity_poly.pdbx_seq_one_letter_code
_entity_poly.pdbx_strand_id
1 'polypeptide(L)'
;AQLEAGVDLFLIETLMGLTEGMAALEAVRALCDLPVLCSFSVQADGKCYFDGSIFDAAEILPELGADAIGVNCSNGPDLLDSVVRGVKAVSPVPILAKPNAGLPVMTDDGRAVYSMGPEAFAAHTKALVDAGASLLGGCCGTTPAHIQALKAIL
;
A
#
# COMPACT_ATOMS: atom_id res chain seq x y z
N ALA A 1 -19.66 -1.89 -13.49
CA ALA A 1 -20.35 -1.89 -12.19
C ALA A 1 -19.86 -0.72 -11.31
N GLN A 2 -18.57 -0.69 -10.83
CA GLN A 2 -18.09 0.39 -9.94
C GLN A 2 -18.15 1.77 -10.60
N LEU A 3 -17.68 1.89 -11.84
CA LEU A 3 -17.75 3.13 -12.62
C LEU A 3 -19.20 3.63 -12.80
N GLU A 4 -20.11 2.73 -13.12
CA GLU A 4 -21.54 3.03 -13.25
C GLU A 4 -22.17 3.45 -11.91
N ALA A 5 -21.62 2.99 -10.79
CA ALA A 5 -22.06 3.40 -9.45
C ALA A 5 -21.56 4.79 -9.04
N GLY A 6 -20.68 5.42 -9.82
CA GLY A 6 -20.22 6.78 -9.60
C GLY A 6 -19.09 6.90 -8.59
N VAL A 7 -18.08 6.05 -8.69
CA VAL A 7 -16.85 6.18 -7.89
C VAL A 7 -16.02 7.38 -8.33
N ASP A 8 -15.27 7.99 -7.41
CA ASP A 8 -14.41 9.15 -7.68
C ASP A 8 -12.98 8.75 -8.05
N LEU A 9 -12.56 7.54 -7.67
CA LEU A 9 -11.24 6.97 -7.95
C LEU A 9 -11.27 5.43 -7.87
N PHE A 10 -10.21 4.79 -8.37
CA PHE A 10 -9.95 3.36 -8.18
C PHE A 10 -8.72 3.15 -7.31
N LEU A 11 -8.82 2.24 -6.35
CA LEU A 11 -7.69 1.68 -5.63
C LEU A 11 -7.57 0.20 -5.95
N ILE A 12 -6.54 -0.16 -6.71
CA ILE A 12 -6.17 -1.55 -7.01
C ILE A 12 -5.15 -1.96 -5.95
N GLU A 13 -5.56 -2.79 -5.00
CA GLU A 13 -4.72 -3.09 -3.84
C GLU A 13 -4.40 -4.58 -3.69
N THR A 14 -3.32 -4.85 -2.97
CA THR A 14 -2.81 -6.21 -2.69
C THR A 14 -2.39 -6.94 -3.97
N LEU A 15 -1.86 -6.19 -4.91
CA LEU A 15 -1.23 -6.75 -6.10
C LEU A 15 0.01 -7.56 -5.69
N MET A 16 0.16 -8.75 -6.23
CA MET A 16 1.24 -9.68 -5.85
C MET A 16 2.29 -9.86 -6.96
N GLY A 17 2.10 -9.22 -8.10
CA GLY A 17 3.01 -9.25 -9.24
C GLY A 17 2.89 -8.02 -10.13
N LEU A 18 3.97 -7.67 -10.81
CA LEU A 18 4.02 -6.52 -11.72
C LEU A 18 3.07 -6.72 -12.91
N THR A 19 3.07 -7.92 -13.50
CA THR A 19 2.19 -8.25 -14.64
C THR A 19 0.71 -8.12 -14.29
N GLU A 20 0.33 -8.54 -13.07
CA GLU A 20 -1.02 -8.36 -12.55
C GLU A 20 -1.39 -6.87 -12.44
N GLY A 21 -0.48 -6.06 -11.90
CA GLY A 21 -0.66 -4.61 -11.74
C GLY A 21 -0.84 -3.89 -13.08
N MET A 22 -0.02 -4.22 -14.07
CA MET A 22 -0.12 -3.67 -15.42
C MET A 22 -1.48 -4.02 -16.07
N ALA A 23 -1.88 -5.28 -16.04
CA ALA A 23 -3.14 -5.72 -16.62
C ALA A 23 -4.36 -5.08 -15.95
N ALA A 24 -4.34 -4.96 -14.61
CA ALA A 24 -5.43 -4.34 -13.86
C ALA A 24 -5.55 -2.83 -14.15
N LEU A 25 -4.41 -2.11 -14.22
CA LEU A 25 -4.38 -0.69 -14.56
C LEU A 25 -4.87 -0.45 -15.98
N GLU A 26 -4.38 -1.22 -16.94
CA GLU A 26 -4.79 -1.15 -18.35
C GLU A 26 -6.30 -1.36 -18.51
N ALA A 27 -6.87 -2.33 -17.80
CA ALA A 27 -8.31 -2.59 -17.82
C ALA A 27 -9.15 -1.41 -17.31
N VAL A 28 -8.68 -0.66 -16.29
CA VAL A 28 -9.36 0.54 -15.82
C VAL A 28 -9.19 1.69 -16.81
N ARG A 29 -7.98 1.92 -17.30
CA ARG A 29 -7.67 2.99 -18.27
C ARG A 29 -8.40 2.84 -19.61
N ALA A 30 -8.69 1.61 -20.01
CA ALA A 30 -9.54 1.36 -21.19
C ALA A 30 -10.99 1.84 -21.03
N LEU A 31 -11.43 2.16 -19.81
CA LEU A 31 -12.81 2.52 -19.49
C LEU A 31 -12.99 3.97 -19.02
N CYS A 32 -11.97 4.58 -18.40
CA CYS A 32 -12.10 5.93 -17.83
C CYS A 32 -10.74 6.57 -17.50
N ASP A 33 -10.78 7.90 -17.27
CA ASP A 33 -9.65 8.74 -16.85
C ASP A 33 -9.69 9.09 -15.35
N LEU A 34 -10.49 8.41 -14.54
CA LEU A 34 -10.53 8.63 -13.09
C LEU A 34 -9.19 8.27 -12.45
N PRO A 35 -8.82 8.91 -11.31
CA PRO A 35 -7.59 8.58 -10.63
C PRO A 35 -7.49 7.09 -10.27
N VAL A 36 -6.32 6.48 -10.52
CA VAL A 36 -6.04 5.08 -10.18
C VAL A 36 -4.81 4.99 -9.32
N LEU A 37 -4.97 4.44 -8.14
CA LEU A 37 -3.91 4.14 -7.19
C LEU A 37 -3.61 2.63 -7.24
N CYS A 38 -2.33 2.26 -7.36
CA CYS A 38 -1.90 0.86 -7.37
C CYS A 38 -1.06 0.55 -6.13
N SER A 39 -1.37 -0.54 -5.46
CA SER A 39 -0.74 -0.90 -4.18
C SER A 39 -0.40 -2.39 -4.15
N PHE A 40 0.82 -2.70 -3.76
CA PHE A 40 1.41 -4.03 -3.82
C PHE A 40 1.64 -4.63 -2.44
N SER A 41 1.43 -5.93 -2.33
CA SER A 41 1.92 -6.74 -1.23
C SER A 41 3.32 -7.23 -1.58
N VAL A 42 4.31 -6.92 -0.74
CA VAL A 42 5.72 -7.17 -1.05
C VAL A 42 6.47 -7.81 0.10
N GLN A 43 7.58 -8.47 -0.21
CA GLN A 43 8.55 -8.96 0.75
C GLN A 43 9.35 -7.80 1.37
N ALA A 44 10.13 -8.06 2.39
CA ALA A 44 10.92 -7.04 3.09
C ALA A 44 11.97 -6.36 2.20
N ASP A 45 12.39 -7.00 1.13
CA ASP A 45 13.34 -6.47 0.12
C ASP A 45 12.64 -5.73 -1.04
N GLY A 46 11.32 -5.59 -1.00
CA GLY A 46 10.52 -4.93 -2.03
C GLY A 46 10.14 -5.80 -3.22
N LYS A 47 10.53 -7.09 -3.25
CA LYS A 47 10.09 -8.01 -4.30
C LYS A 47 8.62 -8.36 -4.15
N CYS A 48 7.92 -8.45 -5.27
CA CYS A 48 6.58 -9.02 -5.33
C CYS A 48 6.65 -10.54 -5.15
N TYR A 49 5.50 -11.18 -4.87
CA TYR A 49 5.47 -12.62 -4.60
C TYR A 49 5.50 -13.47 -5.87
N PHE A 50 5.02 -12.93 -6.99
CA PHE A 50 4.97 -13.68 -8.25
C PHE A 50 6.02 -13.20 -9.25
N ASP A 51 6.02 -11.91 -9.60
CA ASP A 51 6.97 -11.34 -10.56
C ASP A 51 7.24 -9.85 -10.28
N GLY A 52 8.46 -9.41 -10.58
CA GLY A 52 8.90 -8.02 -10.45
C GLY A 52 9.09 -7.55 -9.00
N SER A 53 9.22 -6.26 -8.85
CA SER A 53 9.37 -5.58 -7.57
C SER A 53 8.50 -4.32 -7.52
N ILE A 54 8.30 -3.78 -6.31
CA ILE A 54 7.62 -2.48 -6.15
C ILE A 54 8.41 -1.34 -6.80
N PHE A 55 9.73 -1.49 -6.94
CA PHE A 55 10.57 -0.49 -7.59
C PHE A 55 10.32 -0.46 -9.10
N ASP A 56 10.26 -1.65 -9.75
CA ASP A 56 9.86 -1.75 -11.16
C ASP A 56 8.44 -1.20 -11.38
N ALA A 57 7.51 -1.53 -10.48
CA ALA A 57 6.14 -1.02 -10.54
C ALA A 57 6.08 0.51 -10.37
N ALA A 58 6.94 1.09 -9.54
CA ALA A 58 7.00 2.53 -9.29
C ALA A 58 7.58 3.34 -10.45
N GLU A 59 8.36 2.71 -11.33
CA GLU A 59 8.82 3.30 -12.58
C GLU A 59 7.80 3.10 -13.71
N ILE A 60 7.28 1.89 -13.87
CA ILE A 60 6.49 1.49 -15.04
C ILE A 60 5.03 1.95 -14.95
N LEU A 61 4.34 1.73 -13.81
CA LEU A 61 2.90 1.99 -13.74
C LEU A 61 2.52 3.48 -13.86
N PRO A 62 3.31 4.45 -13.38
CA PRO A 62 3.03 5.86 -13.65
C PRO A 62 3.06 6.21 -15.15
N GLU A 63 3.96 5.62 -15.93
CA GLU A 63 3.99 5.80 -17.39
C GLU A 63 2.76 5.19 -18.08
N LEU A 64 2.15 4.18 -17.47
CA LEU A 64 0.90 3.56 -17.91
C LEU A 64 -0.36 4.26 -17.36
N GLY A 65 -0.16 5.31 -16.55
CA GLY A 65 -1.24 6.17 -16.06
C GLY A 65 -1.65 5.93 -14.60
N ALA A 66 -0.87 5.25 -13.76
CA ALA A 66 -1.15 5.23 -12.33
C ALA A 66 -0.88 6.61 -11.70
N ASP A 67 -1.83 7.11 -10.90
CA ASP A 67 -1.73 8.41 -10.23
C ASP A 67 -1.05 8.33 -8.85
N ALA A 68 -0.98 7.15 -8.28
CA ALA A 68 -0.19 6.86 -7.08
C ALA A 68 0.24 5.40 -7.07
N ILE A 69 1.37 5.12 -6.43
CA ILE A 69 1.94 3.79 -6.30
C ILE A 69 2.30 3.53 -4.83
N GLY A 70 2.24 2.29 -4.37
CA GLY A 70 2.66 2.03 -3.01
C GLY A 70 2.52 0.59 -2.56
N VAL A 71 2.53 0.44 -1.24
CA VAL A 71 2.52 -0.87 -0.58
C VAL A 71 1.36 -0.99 0.39
N ASN A 72 0.79 -2.18 0.47
CA ASN A 72 -0.19 -2.51 1.50
C ASN A 72 -0.05 -3.96 1.94
N CYS A 73 -0.62 -4.28 3.08
CA CYS A 73 -0.56 -5.63 3.65
C CYS A 73 0.88 -6.09 3.94
N SER A 74 1.16 -7.39 3.88
CA SER A 74 2.43 -8.11 4.10
C SER A 74 3.10 -7.83 5.44
N ASN A 75 3.50 -6.60 5.71
CA ASN A 75 4.32 -6.21 6.87
C ASN A 75 3.66 -5.12 7.70
N GLY A 76 4.14 -4.96 8.95
CA GLY A 76 3.88 -3.77 9.76
C GLY A 76 4.69 -2.56 9.27
N PRO A 77 4.33 -1.34 9.74
CA PRO A 77 5.01 -0.12 9.32
C PRO A 77 6.49 -0.06 9.76
N ASP A 78 6.85 -0.80 10.79
CA ASP A 78 8.21 -0.94 11.32
C ASP A 78 9.20 -1.61 10.36
N LEU A 79 8.71 -2.34 9.35
CA LEU A 79 9.51 -3.09 8.37
C LEU A 79 9.51 -2.48 6.96
N LEU A 80 8.81 -1.36 6.73
CA LEU A 80 8.60 -0.81 5.39
C LEU A 80 9.42 0.45 5.07
N ASP A 81 10.19 1.01 6.01
CA ASP A 81 10.94 2.26 5.82
C ASP A 81 11.87 2.20 4.59
N SER A 82 12.68 1.15 4.48
CA SER A 82 13.61 0.97 3.35
C SER A 82 12.90 0.81 2.02
N VAL A 83 11.75 0.11 2.01
CA VAL A 83 10.94 -0.08 0.81
C VAL A 83 10.35 1.26 0.35
N VAL A 84 9.75 2.04 1.27
CA VAL A 84 9.18 3.36 0.95
C VAL A 84 10.25 4.32 0.45
N ARG A 85 11.45 4.34 1.07
CA ARG A 85 12.59 5.15 0.57
C ARG A 85 13.02 4.74 -0.82
N GLY A 86 13.09 3.44 -1.10
CA GLY A 86 13.43 2.93 -2.42
C GLY A 86 12.40 3.33 -3.47
N VAL A 87 11.11 3.20 -3.17
CA VAL A 87 10.02 3.68 -4.05
C VAL A 87 10.13 5.20 -4.27
N LYS A 88 10.41 5.97 -3.20
CA LYS A 88 10.57 7.42 -3.29
C LYS A 88 11.71 7.85 -4.22
N ALA A 89 12.75 7.05 -4.32
CA ALA A 89 13.90 7.36 -5.16
C ALA A 89 13.59 7.26 -6.66
N VAL A 90 12.59 6.47 -7.04
CA VAL A 90 12.27 6.17 -8.45
C VAL A 90 10.88 6.64 -8.89
N SER A 91 9.93 6.77 -7.97
CA SER A 91 8.54 7.12 -8.28
C SER A 91 8.36 8.62 -8.59
N PRO A 92 7.76 8.98 -9.72
CA PRO A 92 7.36 10.36 -10.03
C PRO A 92 6.01 10.77 -9.41
N VAL A 93 5.24 9.81 -8.85
CA VAL A 93 3.89 10.02 -8.32
C VAL A 93 3.85 9.86 -6.79
N PRO A 94 2.76 10.31 -6.12
CA PRO A 94 2.56 10.11 -4.68
C PRO A 94 2.68 8.65 -4.23
N ILE A 95 3.19 8.44 -3.02
CA ILE A 95 3.42 7.10 -2.47
C ILE A 95 2.37 6.78 -1.42
N LEU A 96 1.70 5.63 -1.61
CA LEU A 96 0.72 5.06 -0.71
C LEU A 96 1.36 4.04 0.23
N ALA A 97 1.13 4.17 1.54
CA ALA A 97 1.51 3.18 2.54
C ALA A 97 0.31 2.79 3.41
N LYS A 98 -0.11 1.53 3.32
CA LYS A 98 -1.21 0.94 4.08
C LYS A 98 -0.76 -0.37 4.77
N PRO A 99 0.12 -0.28 5.77
CA PRO A 99 0.66 -1.46 6.45
C PRO A 99 -0.37 -2.19 7.30
N ASN A 100 -0.04 -3.43 7.69
CA ASN A 100 -0.76 -4.17 8.73
C ASN A 100 -0.45 -3.58 10.12
N ALA A 101 -1.27 -3.89 11.10
CA ALA A 101 -0.98 -3.58 12.51
C ALA A 101 0.06 -4.56 13.11
N GLY A 102 1.24 -4.64 12.46
CA GLY A 102 2.28 -5.62 12.72
C GLY A 102 2.07 -6.94 11.96
N LEU A 103 2.83 -7.97 12.33
CA LEU A 103 2.69 -9.31 11.77
C LEU A 103 1.57 -10.09 12.49
N PRO A 104 0.78 -10.90 11.75
CA PRO A 104 -0.24 -11.74 12.36
C PRO A 104 0.40 -12.88 13.17
N VAL A 105 -0.15 -13.11 14.35
CA VAL A 105 0.10 -14.32 15.14
C VAL A 105 -1.16 -15.16 15.14
N MET A 106 -1.04 -16.42 14.74
CA MET A 106 -2.17 -17.35 14.79
C MET A 106 -2.37 -17.86 16.21
N THR A 107 -3.59 -17.73 16.72
CA THR A 107 -4.00 -18.29 17.99
C THR A 107 -4.35 -19.77 17.85
N ASP A 108 -4.42 -20.52 18.96
CA ASP A 108 -4.73 -21.95 18.97
C ASP A 108 -6.12 -22.27 18.37
N ASP A 109 -7.04 -21.30 18.40
CA ASP A 109 -8.38 -21.40 17.79
C ASP A 109 -8.42 -20.93 16.32
N GLY A 110 -7.25 -20.70 15.70
CA GLY A 110 -7.11 -20.41 14.27
C GLY A 110 -7.42 -18.96 13.87
N ARG A 111 -7.49 -18.02 14.83
CA ARG A 111 -7.66 -16.59 14.54
C ARG A 111 -6.33 -15.90 14.38
N ALA A 112 -6.24 -14.97 13.43
CA ALA A 112 -5.11 -14.06 13.30
C ALA A 112 -5.27 -12.88 14.28
N VAL A 113 -4.27 -12.67 15.14
CA VAL A 113 -4.19 -11.54 16.08
C VAL A 113 -2.99 -10.70 15.70
N TYR A 114 -3.19 -9.39 15.70
CA TYR A 114 -2.14 -8.40 15.38
C TYR A 114 -1.69 -7.71 16.67
N SER A 115 -0.38 -7.61 16.86
CA SER A 115 0.21 -7.18 18.14
C SER A 115 0.44 -5.68 18.27
N MET A 116 0.38 -4.93 17.14
CA MET A 116 0.67 -3.51 17.16
C MET A 116 -0.60 -2.70 17.46
N GLY A 117 -0.62 -2.03 18.62
CA GLY A 117 -1.72 -1.14 18.99
C GLY A 117 -1.65 0.22 18.27
N PRO A 118 -2.71 1.06 18.42
CA PRO A 118 -2.86 2.31 17.68
C PRO A 118 -1.68 3.29 17.81
N GLU A 119 -1.15 3.49 19.00
CA GLU A 119 -0.06 4.44 19.27
C GLU A 119 1.26 3.98 18.62
N ALA A 120 1.59 2.70 18.75
CA ALA A 120 2.79 2.12 18.13
C ALA A 120 2.68 2.14 16.61
N PHE A 121 1.50 1.78 16.07
CA PHE A 121 1.21 1.85 14.65
C PHE A 121 1.41 3.28 14.10
N ALA A 122 0.85 4.28 14.78
CA ALA A 122 0.98 5.67 14.40
C ALA A 122 2.44 6.13 14.41
N ALA A 123 3.19 5.83 15.48
CA ALA A 123 4.59 6.20 15.59
C ALA A 123 5.47 5.61 14.47
N HIS A 124 5.28 4.32 14.15
CA HIS A 124 6.01 3.68 13.06
C HIS A 124 5.56 4.18 11.68
N THR A 125 4.25 4.43 11.49
CA THR A 125 3.74 4.97 10.21
C THR A 125 4.25 6.39 9.96
N LYS A 126 4.50 7.19 11.02
CA LYS A 126 5.15 8.51 10.87
C LYS A 126 6.54 8.40 10.24
N ALA A 127 7.32 7.37 10.56
CA ALA A 127 8.61 7.14 9.92
C ALA A 127 8.45 6.88 8.40
N LEU A 128 7.34 6.27 7.96
CA LEU A 128 7.05 6.11 6.53
C LEU A 128 6.75 7.46 5.84
N VAL A 129 6.15 8.42 6.55
CA VAL A 129 6.00 9.79 6.04
C VAL A 129 7.36 10.44 5.83
N ASP A 130 8.24 10.32 6.82
CA ASP A 130 9.62 10.84 6.74
C ASP A 130 10.44 10.13 5.64
N ALA A 131 10.08 8.88 5.31
CA ALA A 131 10.63 8.13 4.18
C ALA A 131 10.07 8.56 2.81
N GLY A 132 8.94 9.30 2.76
CA GLY A 132 8.36 9.84 1.53
C GLY A 132 6.94 9.40 1.21
N ALA A 133 6.27 8.62 2.08
CA ALA A 133 4.86 8.30 1.90
C ALA A 133 3.99 9.55 2.12
N SER A 134 3.01 9.76 1.25
CA SER A 134 2.10 10.92 1.29
C SER A 134 0.62 10.53 1.37
N LEU A 135 0.29 9.28 1.04
CA LEU A 135 -1.03 8.69 1.20
C LEU A 135 -0.94 7.57 2.23
N LEU A 136 -1.70 7.68 3.31
CA LEU A 136 -1.56 6.79 4.45
C LEU A 136 -2.88 6.09 4.77
N GLY A 137 -2.76 4.88 5.27
CA GLY A 137 -3.90 4.10 5.73
C GLY A 137 -3.46 2.90 6.55
N GLY A 138 -4.30 1.91 6.61
CA GLY A 138 -4.04 0.65 7.27
C GLY A 138 -4.62 -0.52 6.49
N CYS A 139 -4.12 -1.72 6.74
CA CYS A 139 -4.60 -2.97 6.19
C CYS A 139 -4.98 -3.93 7.33
N CYS A 140 -4.56 -5.18 7.27
CA CYS A 140 -4.96 -6.21 8.23
C CYS A 140 -4.62 -5.83 9.68
N GLY A 141 -5.56 -6.07 10.58
CA GLY A 141 -5.41 -5.77 12.01
C GLY A 141 -5.63 -4.31 12.40
N THR A 142 -5.71 -3.38 11.45
CA THR A 142 -5.99 -1.98 11.77
C THR A 142 -7.49 -1.75 12.03
N THR A 143 -7.78 -0.80 12.91
CA THR A 143 -9.12 -0.40 13.32
C THR A 143 -9.27 1.12 13.18
N PRO A 144 -10.47 1.68 13.32
CA PRO A 144 -10.64 3.14 13.36
C PRO A 144 -9.76 3.84 14.39
N ALA A 145 -9.44 3.19 15.54
CA ALA A 145 -8.54 3.75 16.54
C ALA A 145 -7.10 3.93 16.01
N HIS A 146 -6.60 3.02 15.17
CA HIS A 146 -5.30 3.14 14.53
C HIS A 146 -5.24 4.37 13.60
N ILE A 147 -6.29 4.57 12.81
CA ILE A 147 -6.36 5.71 11.89
C ILE A 147 -6.53 7.02 12.67
N GLN A 148 -7.28 7.02 13.77
CA GLN A 148 -7.43 8.17 14.66
C GLN A 148 -6.09 8.57 15.31
N ALA A 149 -5.34 7.60 15.82
CA ALA A 149 -4.02 7.82 16.39
C ALA A 149 -3.03 8.36 15.35
N LEU A 150 -3.03 7.79 14.14
CA LEU A 150 -2.21 8.26 13.04
C LEU A 150 -2.55 9.72 12.68
N LYS A 151 -3.84 10.05 12.51
CA LYS A 151 -4.29 11.42 12.23
C LYS A 151 -3.86 12.43 13.30
N ALA A 152 -3.74 12.00 14.56
CA ALA A 152 -3.40 12.89 15.67
C ALA A 152 -1.92 13.33 15.69
N ILE A 153 -1.04 12.63 14.96
CA ILE A 153 0.41 12.91 14.93
C ILE A 153 0.90 13.44 13.56
N LEU A 154 0.00 13.57 12.60
CA LEU A 154 0.24 14.17 11.28
C LEU A 154 -0.16 15.64 11.27
#